data_802a8016a43cf296182f301edb16ee85
#
_entry.id   802a8016a43cf296182f301edb16ee85
#
_cell.length_a   1.000
_cell.length_b   1.000
_cell.length_c   1.000
_cell.angle_alpha   90.00
_cell.angle_beta   90.00
_cell.angle_gamma   90.00
#
_symmetry.space_group_name_H-M   'P 1'
#
loop_
_entity.id
_entity.type
_entity.pdbx_description
1 polymer ?
#
loop_
_entity_poly.entity_id
_entity_poly.type
_entity_poly.pdbx_seq_one_letter_code
_entity_poly.pdbx_strand_id
1 'polypeptide(L)'
;GNIWLRSYGGSLDSFASGKLSGFDMGYSGIQFGGDKRLSDVMPLYVGLYIGSTHASPDYSGGDGTARSDYMGMYASYMAQNGFYSDLVIKASRQKNSFHVLDSQNNGVNANGTANGMSISLEAGQRFNLSPTGYGFYIEPQTQLTYSHQNEMAMKASNGLNIHLNHYESLLGRASMILGYDITAGNSQLNIYVKTGAIREFSGDTEYLLNNSREKYSFKGNGWNNGVGVSAQYNKQHTFYLEADYTQGNLF
;
A
#
# COMPACT_ATOMS: atom_id res chain seq x y z
N GLY A 1 4.01 9.15 24.20
CA GLY A 1 4.28 8.66 22.89
C GLY A 1 3.84 7.21 22.69
N ASN A 2 3.57 6.89 21.47
CA ASN A 2 3.16 5.55 21.06
C ASN A 2 4.22 4.95 20.15
N ILE A 3 4.60 3.70 20.43
CA ILE A 3 5.46 2.89 19.56
C ILE A 3 4.58 1.79 18.96
N TRP A 4 4.71 1.58 17.66
CA TRP A 4 3.88 0.61 16.99
C TRP A 4 4.66 -0.25 16.00
N LEU A 5 4.16 -1.45 15.80
CA LEU A 5 4.66 -2.41 14.84
C LEU A 5 3.48 -2.89 14.00
N ARG A 6 3.63 -2.87 12.69
CA ARG A 6 2.62 -3.35 11.75
C ARG A 6 3.20 -4.42 10.86
N SER A 7 2.52 -5.54 10.77
CA SER A 7 2.79 -6.59 9.80
C SER A 7 1.59 -6.71 8.87
N TYR A 8 1.85 -6.82 7.60
CA TYR A 8 0.77 -6.88 6.61
C TYR A 8 1.15 -7.82 5.48
N GLY A 9 0.13 -8.32 4.83
CA GLY A 9 0.28 -9.17 3.66
C GLY A 9 -0.98 -9.13 2.82
N GLY A 10 -0.85 -9.56 1.60
CA GLY A 10 -1.99 -9.57 0.73
C GLY A 10 -1.69 -10.16 -0.63
N SER A 11 -2.70 -10.13 -1.47
CA SER A 11 -2.57 -10.50 -2.86
C SER A 11 -3.37 -9.53 -3.73
N LEU A 12 -2.88 -9.33 -4.93
CA LEU A 12 -3.49 -8.49 -5.94
C LEU A 12 -3.70 -9.32 -7.19
N ASP A 13 -4.94 -9.43 -7.63
CA ASP A 13 -5.29 -10.00 -8.94
C ASP A 13 -5.70 -8.84 -9.84
N SER A 14 -5.02 -8.71 -10.96
CA SER A 14 -5.25 -7.62 -11.89
C SER A 14 -5.44 -8.13 -13.31
N PHE A 15 -6.45 -7.60 -13.98
CA PHE A 15 -6.70 -7.85 -15.39
C PHE A 15 -6.35 -6.58 -16.14
N ALA A 16 -5.29 -6.65 -16.96
CA ALA A 16 -4.90 -5.52 -17.78
C ALA A 16 -5.42 -5.72 -19.20
N SER A 17 -5.94 -4.65 -19.79
CA SER A 17 -6.22 -4.61 -21.22
C SER A 17 -4.96 -4.20 -21.98
N GLY A 18 -4.84 -4.63 -23.22
CA GLY A 18 -3.70 -4.31 -24.07
C GLY A 18 -2.64 -5.40 -24.09
N LYS A 19 -1.35 -4.99 -24.10
CA LYS A 19 -0.23 -5.93 -24.27
C LYS A 19 0.09 -6.76 -23.03
N LEU A 20 -0.35 -6.34 -21.86
CA LEU A 20 -0.22 -7.09 -20.61
C LEU A 20 -1.53 -7.83 -20.36
N SER A 21 -1.47 -9.15 -20.37
CA SER A 21 -2.57 -10.01 -19.96
C SER A 21 -2.53 -10.12 -18.45
N GLY A 22 -3.22 -9.53 -17.66
CA GLY A 22 -3.34 -9.68 -16.22
C GLY A 22 -2.14 -10.23 -15.45
N PHE A 23 -1.99 -9.86 -14.21
CA PHE A 23 -0.96 -10.42 -13.35
C PHE A 23 -1.49 -10.64 -11.94
N ASP A 24 -0.86 -11.59 -11.25
CA ASP A 24 -1.09 -11.85 -9.84
C ASP A 24 0.14 -11.44 -9.05
N MET A 25 -0.05 -10.90 -7.88
CA MET A 25 1.04 -10.51 -7.02
C MET A 25 0.71 -10.79 -5.56
N GLY A 26 1.56 -11.57 -4.91
CA GLY A 26 1.56 -11.68 -3.46
C GLY A 26 2.55 -10.69 -2.87
N TYR A 27 2.23 -10.13 -1.72
CA TYR A 27 3.14 -9.23 -1.02
C TYR A 27 3.02 -9.38 0.48
N SER A 28 4.11 -9.04 1.17
CA SER A 28 4.13 -8.95 2.62
C SER A 28 5.10 -7.87 3.06
N GLY A 29 4.88 -7.32 4.23
CA GLY A 29 5.72 -6.27 4.73
C GLY A 29 5.64 -6.10 6.24
N ILE A 30 6.56 -5.28 6.73
CA ILE A 30 6.65 -4.92 8.13
C ILE A 30 7.00 -3.45 8.24
N GLN A 31 6.37 -2.77 9.19
CA GLN A 31 6.62 -1.37 9.49
C GLN A 31 6.81 -1.19 10.99
N PHE A 32 7.72 -0.31 11.34
CA PHE A 32 7.98 0.07 12.73
C PHE A 32 8.00 1.59 12.82
N GLY A 33 7.30 2.12 13.81
CA GLY A 33 7.24 3.56 13.96
C GLY A 33 6.86 4.00 15.36
N GLY A 34 6.82 5.29 15.51
CA GLY A 34 6.40 5.91 16.76
C GLY A 34 5.90 7.32 16.53
N ASP A 35 5.04 7.77 17.42
CA ASP A 35 4.48 9.10 17.37
C ASP A 35 4.37 9.72 18.75
N LYS A 36 4.15 11.01 18.75
CA LYS A 36 3.99 11.82 19.95
C LYS A 36 2.86 12.81 19.71
N ARG A 37 2.07 13.04 20.74
CA ARG A 37 1.07 14.10 20.74
C ARG A 37 1.75 15.46 20.75
N LEU A 38 1.39 16.29 19.79
CA LEU A 38 2.06 17.58 19.57
C LEU A 38 1.54 18.66 20.52
N SER A 39 0.29 18.57 20.98
CA SER A 39 -0.36 19.59 21.80
C SER A 39 -1.32 18.95 22.78
N ASP A 40 -1.41 19.53 23.99
CA ASP A 40 -2.39 19.08 24.99
C ASP A 40 -3.82 19.51 24.64
N VAL A 41 -3.96 20.53 23.79
CA VAL A 41 -5.25 21.11 23.42
C VAL A 41 -5.82 20.44 22.16
N MET A 42 -4.95 20.15 21.20
CA MET A 42 -5.36 19.58 19.90
C MET A 42 -4.91 18.12 19.83
N PRO A 43 -5.82 17.19 19.48
CA PRO A 43 -5.46 15.77 19.34
C PRO A 43 -4.69 15.50 18.04
N LEU A 44 -3.53 16.11 17.91
CA LEU A 44 -2.65 16.01 16.77
C LEU A 44 -1.40 15.23 17.17
N TYR A 45 -1.11 14.17 16.41
CA TYR A 45 0.04 13.31 16.61
C TYR A 45 0.96 13.40 15.41
N VAL A 46 2.26 13.45 15.65
CA VAL A 46 3.27 13.40 14.60
C VAL A 46 4.20 12.23 14.85
N GLY A 47 4.61 11.58 13.79
CA GLY A 47 5.42 10.39 13.91
C GLY A 47 6.32 10.13 12.73
N LEU A 48 7.18 9.14 12.93
CA LEU A 48 8.13 8.65 11.95
C LEU A 48 8.00 7.12 11.86
N TYR A 49 8.29 6.57 10.70
CA TYR A 49 8.30 5.12 10.52
C TYR A 49 9.29 4.68 9.46
N ILE A 50 9.69 3.43 9.55
CA ILE A 50 10.47 2.73 8.54
C ILE A 50 9.77 1.41 8.23
N GLY A 51 10.01 0.87 7.06
CA GLY A 51 9.44 -0.40 6.70
C GLY A 51 10.05 -1.01 5.47
N SER A 52 9.62 -2.23 5.20
CA SER A 52 10.06 -3.01 4.06
C SER A 52 8.92 -3.87 3.56
N THR A 53 8.75 -3.94 2.25
CA THR A 53 7.76 -4.78 1.57
C THR A 53 8.46 -5.69 0.58
N HIS A 54 8.05 -6.95 0.56
CA HIS A 54 8.47 -7.94 -0.43
C HIS A 54 7.26 -8.31 -1.28
N ALA A 55 7.44 -8.35 -2.58
CA ALA A 55 6.38 -8.71 -3.52
C ALA A 55 6.89 -9.72 -4.53
N SER A 56 5.98 -10.57 -5.00
CA SER A 56 6.27 -11.61 -5.98
C SER A 56 5.23 -11.53 -7.11
N PRO A 57 5.46 -10.66 -8.12
CA PRO A 57 4.56 -10.59 -9.25
C PRO A 57 4.71 -11.81 -10.16
N ASP A 58 3.57 -12.31 -10.63
CA ASP A 58 3.47 -13.39 -11.59
C ASP A 58 2.79 -12.88 -12.86
N TYR A 59 3.45 -13.06 -13.98
CA TYR A 59 2.94 -12.69 -15.29
C TYR A 59 2.74 -13.93 -16.16
N SER A 60 1.95 -13.78 -17.18
CA SER A 60 1.87 -14.78 -18.25
C SER A 60 3.23 -14.89 -18.96
N GLY A 61 4.01 -15.92 -18.65
CA GLY A 61 5.32 -16.18 -19.24
C GLY A 61 6.52 -15.73 -18.41
N GLY A 62 6.31 -15.31 -17.17
CA GLY A 62 7.42 -14.94 -16.30
C GLY A 62 7.01 -14.62 -14.87
N ASP A 63 8.00 -14.50 -14.01
CA ASP A 63 7.83 -14.12 -12.63
C ASP A 63 8.86 -13.07 -12.22
N GLY A 64 8.72 -12.55 -11.04
CA GLY A 64 9.65 -11.57 -10.51
C GLY A 64 9.62 -11.50 -9.01
N THR A 65 10.54 -10.71 -8.48
CA THR A 65 10.56 -10.30 -7.08
C THR A 65 10.77 -8.80 -7.02
N ALA A 66 10.15 -8.17 -6.04
CA ALA A 66 10.34 -6.77 -5.76
C ALA A 66 10.52 -6.59 -4.26
N ARG A 67 11.44 -5.71 -3.89
CA ARG A 67 11.63 -5.30 -2.50
C ARG A 67 11.61 -3.78 -2.44
N SER A 68 10.80 -3.25 -1.54
CA SER A 68 10.74 -1.81 -1.28
C SER A 68 11.14 -1.56 0.16
N ASP A 69 12.20 -0.76 0.35
CA ASP A 69 12.57 -0.23 1.66
C ASP A 69 12.13 1.22 1.70
N TYR A 70 11.49 1.64 2.79
CA TYR A 70 10.92 2.97 2.86
C TYR A 70 11.01 3.56 4.25
N MET A 71 10.95 4.87 4.29
CA MET A 71 10.81 5.67 5.49
C MET A 71 9.78 6.74 5.27
N GLY A 72 9.16 7.17 6.34
CA GLY A 72 8.13 8.18 6.22
C GLY A 72 7.90 8.95 7.50
N MET A 73 7.11 10.00 7.35
CA MET A 73 6.59 10.79 8.45
C MET A 73 5.09 10.94 8.28
N TYR A 74 4.41 11.13 9.39
CA TYR A 74 2.97 11.28 9.35
C TYR A 74 2.48 12.25 10.42
N ALA A 75 1.30 12.81 10.14
CA ALA A 75 0.55 13.62 11.08
C ALA A 75 -0.88 13.08 11.13
N SER A 76 -1.37 12.79 12.32
CA SER A 76 -2.69 12.22 12.55
C SER A 76 -3.50 13.12 13.46
N TYR A 77 -4.69 13.49 13.01
CA TYR A 77 -5.68 14.21 13.79
C TYR A 77 -6.79 13.23 14.21
N MET A 78 -7.08 13.17 15.50
CA MET A 78 -8.05 12.23 16.04
C MET A 78 -9.03 12.96 16.94
N ALA A 79 -10.20 13.29 16.42
CA ALA A 79 -11.24 13.99 17.17
C ALA A 79 -11.98 13.05 18.12
N GLN A 80 -12.55 13.61 19.19
CA GLN A 80 -13.31 12.83 20.18
C GLN A 80 -14.59 12.22 19.61
N ASN A 81 -15.17 12.85 18.58
CA ASN A 81 -16.37 12.35 17.95
C ASN A 81 -16.14 11.17 17.00
N GLY A 82 -14.90 10.67 16.92
CA GLY A 82 -14.55 9.57 16.04
C GLY A 82 -14.02 9.95 14.67
N PHE A 83 -14.01 11.25 14.33
CA PHE A 83 -13.40 11.72 13.08
C PHE A 83 -11.88 11.64 13.20
N TYR A 84 -11.23 11.19 12.12
CA TYR A 84 -9.78 11.24 12.03
C TYR A 84 -9.33 11.64 10.61
N SER A 85 -8.12 12.16 10.55
CA SER A 85 -7.45 12.46 9.28
C SER A 85 -5.97 12.19 9.43
N ASP A 86 -5.38 11.50 8.44
CA ASP A 86 -3.97 11.14 8.43
C ASP A 86 -3.31 11.69 7.18
N LEU A 87 -2.18 12.36 7.37
CA LEU A 87 -1.30 12.79 6.29
C LEU A 87 0.00 12.01 6.40
N VAL A 88 0.40 11.34 5.31
CA VAL A 88 1.61 10.52 5.29
C VAL A 88 2.49 10.93 4.11
N ILE A 89 3.77 11.14 4.39
CA ILE A 89 4.79 11.38 3.37
C ILE A 89 5.80 10.25 3.46
N LYS A 90 6.10 9.62 2.33
CA LYS A 90 6.97 8.44 2.29
C LYS A 90 7.99 8.56 1.16
N ALA A 91 9.23 8.17 1.46
CA ALA A 91 10.28 7.98 0.48
C ALA A 91 10.65 6.51 0.43
N SER A 92 10.86 5.97 -0.76
CA SER A 92 11.10 4.55 -0.96
C SER A 92 12.20 4.28 -1.98
N ARG A 93 12.82 3.13 -1.81
CA ARG A 93 13.75 2.57 -2.79
C ARG A 93 13.28 1.17 -3.13
N GLN A 94 13.04 0.92 -4.40
CA GLN A 94 12.52 -0.34 -4.88
C GLN A 94 13.54 -1.04 -5.76
N LYS A 95 13.76 -2.32 -5.47
CA LYS A 95 14.60 -3.20 -6.27
C LYS A 95 13.71 -4.25 -6.92
N ASN A 96 13.80 -4.36 -8.23
CA ASN A 96 13.02 -5.30 -9.01
C ASN A 96 13.92 -6.28 -9.72
N SER A 97 13.49 -7.55 -9.75
CA SER A 97 14.18 -8.61 -10.47
C SER A 97 13.11 -9.40 -11.23
N PHE A 98 13.28 -9.56 -12.53
CA PHE A 98 12.36 -10.27 -13.39
C PHE A 98 13.05 -11.45 -14.04
N HIS A 99 12.30 -12.54 -14.17
CA HIS A 99 12.71 -13.74 -14.88
C HIS A 99 11.60 -14.08 -15.88
N VAL A 100 11.94 -14.00 -17.16
CA VAL A 100 10.99 -14.23 -18.25
C VAL A 100 11.60 -15.15 -19.29
N LEU A 101 10.78 -15.75 -20.14
CA LEU A 101 11.22 -16.50 -21.30
C LEU A 101 11.15 -15.60 -22.53
N ASP A 102 12.23 -15.66 -23.36
CA ASP A 102 12.22 -14.96 -24.62
C ASP A 102 11.39 -15.73 -25.69
N SER A 103 11.34 -15.22 -26.92
CA SER A 103 10.59 -15.83 -28.01
C SER A 103 11.10 -17.22 -28.40
N GLN A 104 12.30 -17.60 -27.96
CA GLN A 104 12.92 -18.89 -28.21
C GLN A 104 12.91 -19.80 -26.97
N ASN A 105 12.13 -19.44 -25.94
CA ASN A 105 12.04 -20.14 -24.64
C ASN A 105 13.34 -20.14 -23.84
N ASN A 106 14.27 -19.22 -24.11
CA ASN A 106 15.45 -19.02 -23.28
C ASN A 106 15.12 -18.17 -22.08
N GLY A 107 15.68 -18.51 -20.91
CA GLY A 107 15.52 -17.72 -19.68
C GLY A 107 16.24 -16.38 -19.78
N VAL A 108 15.54 -15.29 -19.43
CA VAL A 108 16.10 -13.94 -19.43
C VAL A 108 15.84 -13.31 -18.07
N ASN A 109 16.89 -12.80 -17.46
CA ASN A 109 16.81 -12.08 -16.17
C ASN A 109 17.06 -10.59 -16.39
N ALA A 110 16.30 -9.77 -15.70
CA ALA A 110 16.48 -8.32 -15.71
C ALA A 110 16.35 -7.77 -14.30
N ASN A 111 17.22 -6.83 -13.94
CA ASN A 111 17.24 -6.21 -12.62
C ASN A 111 17.21 -4.69 -12.76
N GLY A 112 16.52 -4.03 -11.86
CA GLY A 112 16.46 -2.58 -11.83
C GLY A 112 16.16 -2.04 -10.44
N THR A 113 16.55 -0.79 -10.22
CA THR A 113 16.32 -0.07 -8.96
C THR A 113 15.67 1.28 -9.27
N ALA A 114 14.69 1.65 -8.50
CA ALA A 114 14.01 2.94 -8.63
C ALA A 114 13.79 3.56 -7.26
N ASN A 115 13.77 4.90 -7.22
CA ASN A 115 13.40 5.67 -6.03
C ASN A 115 12.00 6.24 -6.23
N GLY A 116 11.25 6.31 -5.15
CA GLY A 116 9.90 6.82 -5.19
C GLY A 116 9.58 7.71 -4.01
N MET A 117 8.56 8.53 -4.19
CA MET A 117 7.98 9.36 -3.15
C MET A 117 6.46 9.26 -3.23
N SER A 118 5.81 9.32 -2.08
CA SER A 118 4.36 9.37 -2.04
C SER A 118 3.87 10.30 -0.94
N ILE A 119 2.69 10.85 -1.17
CA ILE A 119 1.94 11.62 -0.19
C ILE A 119 0.51 11.07 -0.17
N SER A 120 0.01 10.82 1.03
CA SER A 120 -1.30 10.22 1.21
C SER A 120 -2.11 11.03 2.21
N LEU A 121 -3.38 11.24 1.90
CA LEU A 121 -4.33 11.84 2.81
C LEU A 121 -5.49 10.87 3.00
N GLU A 122 -5.76 10.52 4.24
CA GLU A 122 -6.89 9.66 4.61
C GLU A 122 -7.78 10.39 5.58
N ALA A 123 -9.08 10.20 5.45
CA ALA A 123 -10.06 10.70 6.40
C ALA A 123 -11.13 9.64 6.64
N GLY A 124 -11.63 9.58 7.86
CA GLY A 124 -12.66 8.63 8.22
C GLY A 124 -13.45 9.08 9.43
N GLN A 125 -14.52 8.37 9.69
CA GLN A 125 -15.40 8.63 10.82
C GLN A 125 -15.81 7.33 11.44
N ARG A 126 -15.50 7.14 12.71
CA ARG A 126 -15.92 5.96 13.45
C ARG A 126 -17.27 6.22 14.12
N PHE A 127 -18.20 5.32 13.89
CA PHE A 127 -19.53 5.31 14.56
C PHE A 127 -19.62 4.07 15.43
N ASN A 128 -19.62 4.27 16.74
CA ASN A 128 -19.82 3.19 17.69
C ASN A 128 -21.31 2.78 17.72
N LEU A 129 -21.58 1.50 17.57
CA LEU A 129 -22.93 0.95 17.54
C LEU A 129 -23.42 0.55 18.92
N SER A 130 -22.53 0.50 19.91
CA SER A 130 -22.85 0.16 21.29
C SER A 130 -22.88 1.42 22.16
N PRO A 131 -23.83 1.55 23.09
CA PRO A 131 -23.92 2.67 24.03
C PRO A 131 -22.70 2.81 24.94
N THR A 132 -21.94 1.73 25.16
CA THR A 132 -20.77 1.73 26.05
C THR A 132 -19.50 2.22 25.36
N GLY A 133 -19.53 2.45 24.04
CA GLY A 133 -18.33 2.80 23.27
C GLY A 133 -17.42 1.62 22.98
N TYR A 134 -17.72 0.44 23.47
CA TYR A 134 -17.02 -0.82 23.16
C TYR A 134 -17.95 -1.71 22.34
N GLY A 135 -17.39 -2.68 21.66
CA GLY A 135 -18.15 -3.58 20.82
C GLY A 135 -18.12 -3.16 19.37
N PHE A 136 -19.21 -3.33 18.67
CA PHE A 136 -19.26 -3.10 17.24
C PHE A 136 -19.20 -1.62 16.87
N TYR A 137 -18.49 -1.34 15.78
CA TYR A 137 -18.47 -0.02 15.16
C TYR A 137 -18.45 -0.16 13.65
N ILE A 138 -18.86 0.88 12.96
CA ILE A 138 -18.66 1.03 11.53
C ILE A 138 -17.81 2.28 11.28
N GLU A 139 -16.98 2.22 10.22
CA GLU A 139 -16.06 3.32 9.95
C GLU A 139 -15.91 3.50 8.44
N PRO A 140 -16.61 4.46 7.83
CA PRO A 140 -16.33 4.86 6.47
C PRO A 140 -14.99 5.58 6.40
N GLN A 141 -14.24 5.31 5.33
CA GLN A 141 -12.93 5.88 5.09
C GLN A 141 -12.78 6.29 3.63
N THR A 142 -12.05 7.37 3.41
CA THR A 142 -11.58 7.76 2.09
C THR A 142 -10.10 8.03 2.15
N GLN A 143 -9.39 7.72 1.07
CA GLN A 143 -7.96 7.96 0.97
C GLN A 143 -7.59 8.36 -0.45
N LEU A 144 -6.68 9.30 -0.55
CA LEU A 144 -6.09 9.70 -1.81
C LEU A 144 -4.58 9.64 -1.67
N THR A 145 -3.91 8.90 -2.55
CA THR A 145 -2.46 8.73 -2.52
C THR A 145 -1.87 9.12 -3.86
N TYR A 146 -0.98 10.09 -3.82
CA TYR A 146 -0.15 10.47 -4.96
C TYR A 146 1.22 9.83 -4.80
N SER A 147 1.71 9.17 -5.85
CA SER A 147 3.02 8.53 -5.86
C SER A 147 3.77 8.92 -7.11
N HIS A 148 5.06 9.12 -6.95
CA HIS A 148 5.98 9.37 -8.05
C HIS A 148 7.17 8.44 -7.92
N GLN A 149 7.48 7.73 -8.99
CA GLN A 149 8.63 6.85 -9.08
C GLN A 149 9.55 7.34 -10.20
N ASN A 150 10.84 7.45 -9.88
CA ASN A 150 11.84 7.88 -10.84
C ASN A 150 12.05 6.83 -11.94
N GLU A 151 12.75 7.25 -12.97
CA GLU A 151 13.16 6.38 -14.06
C GLU A 151 13.93 5.16 -13.56
N MET A 152 13.71 4.03 -14.20
CA MET A 152 14.41 2.79 -13.91
C MET A 152 15.04 2.25 -15.19
N ALA A 153 16.35 2.05 -15.17
CA ALA A 153 17.06 1.38 -16.25
C ALA A 153 17.29 -0.07 -15.83
N MET A 154 16.95 -1.00 -16.71
CA MET A 154 17.11 -2.43 -16.50
C MET A 154 17.96 -3.01 -17.62
N LYS A 155 18.92 -3.85 -17.26
CA LYS A 155 19.73 -4.58 -18.21
C LYS A 155 19.40 -6.06 -18.10
N ALA A 156 18.94 -6.64 -19.20
CA ALA A 156 18.62 -8.05 -19.27
C ALA A 156 19.86 -8.89 -19.58
N SER A 157 19.85 -10.13 -19.15
CA SER A 157 20.96 -11.07 -19.35
C SER A 157 21.24 -11.39 -20.82
N ASN A 158 20.28 -11.18 -21.71
CA ASN A 158 20.43 -11.36 -23.15
C ASN A 158 20.93 -10.11 -23.89
N GLY A 159 21.34 -9.06 -23.17
CA GLY A 159 21.79 -7.81 -23.73
C GLY A 159 20.71 -6.79 -24.05
N LEU A 160 19.44 -7.11 -23.80
CA LEU A 160 18.33 -6.19 -24.00
C LEU A 160 18.39 -5.08 -22.95
N ASN A 161 18.25 -3.82 -23.37
CA ASN A 161 18.18 -2.68 -22.48
C ASN A 161 16.73 -2.22 -22.36
N ILE A 162 16.24 -2.12 -21.14
CA ILE A 162 14.90 -1.66 -20.83
C ILE A 162 15.03 -0.40 -19.99
N HIS A 163 14.34 0.66 -20.39
CA HIS A 163 14.30 1.91 -19.66
C HIS A 163 12.84 2.25 -19.39
N LEU A 164 12.46 2.26 -18.11
CA LEU A 164 11.15 2.71 -17.66
C LEU A 164 11.26 4.18 -17.31
N ASN A 165 10.44 5.01 -17.96
CA ASN A 165 10.33 6.40 -17.57
C ASN A 165 9.67 6.54 -16.20
N HIS A 166 9.67 7.75 -15.65
CA HIS A 166 9.02 8.01 -14.39
C HIS A 166 7.56 7.55 -14.44
N TYR A 167 7.08 7.09 -13.30
CA TYR A 167 5.72 6.63 -13.12
C TYR A 167 5.03 7.51 -12.10
N GLU A 168 3.82 7.91 -12.40
CA GLU A 168 2.97 8.69 -11.50
C GLU A 168 1.68 7.94 -11.26
N SER A 169 1.20 7.95 -10.02
CA SER A 169 -0.03 7.32 -9.60
C SER A 169 -0.84 8.28 -8.76
N LEU A 170 -2.13 8.32 -8.98
CA LEU A 170 -3.10 8.99 -8.14
C LEU A 170 -4.19 7.98 -7.81
N LEU A 171 -4.09 7.37 -6.65
CA LEU A 171 -4.96 6.28 -6.22
C LEU A 171 -5.96 6.77 -5.20
N GLY A 172 -7.24 6.60 -5.51
CA GLY A 172 -8.34 6.87 -4.61
C GLY A 172 -8.93 5.60 -4.05
N ARG A 173 -9.32 5.64 -2.79
CA ARG A 173 -9.97 4.51 -2.11
C ARG A 173 -11.14 5.03 -1.28
N ALA A 174 -12.26 4.35 -1.37
CA ALA A 174 -13.43 4.56 -0.51
C ALA A 174 -13.81 3.21 0.10
N SER A 175 -13.78 3.12 1.42
CA SER A 175 -13.91 1.85 2.13
C SER A 175 -14.89 1.97 3.29
N MET A 176 -15.43 0.82 3.68
CA MET A 176 -16.23 0.66 4.88
C MET A 176 -15.59 -0.41 5.74
N ILE A 177 -15.39 -0.09 7.01
CA ILE A 177 -14.89 -1.03 8.02
C ILE A 177 -16.05 -1.37 8.96
N LEU A 178 -16.18 -2.66 9.26
CA LEU A 178 -16.96 -3.17 10.37
C LEU A 178 -15.99 -3.80 11.36
N GLY A 179 -15.98 -3.29 12.58
CA GLY A 179 -15.02 -3.74 13.58
C GLY A 179 -15.68 -4.02 14.93
N TYR A 180 -14.88 -4.60 15.79
CA TYR A 180 -15.26 -4.91 17.16
C TYR A 180 -14.11 -4.60 18.10
N ASP A 181 -14.39 -3.78 19.12
CA ASP A 181 -13.41 -3.39 20.15
C ASP A 181 -13.65 -4.17 21.42
N ILE A 182 -12.57 -4.74 21.97
CA ILE A 182 -12.56 -5.46 23.24
C ILE A 182 -11.54 -4.77 24.15
N THR A 183 -11.96 -4.47 25.39
CA THR A 183 -11.04 -3.95 26.41
C THR A 183 -10.87 -5.00 27.50
N ALA A 184 -9.61 -5.32 27.80
CA ALA A 184 -9.24 -6.28 28.83
C ALA A 184 -8.09 -5.69 29.66
N GLY A 185 -8.39 -5.15 30.84
CA GLY A 185 -7.39 -4.50 31.69
C GLY A 185 -6.73 -3.31 31.00
N ASN A 186 -5.40 -3.35 30.86
CA ASN A 186 -4.63 -2.32 30.20
C ASN A 186 -4.51 -2.53 28.68
N SER A 187 -5.15 -3.57 28.15
CA SER A 187 -5.07 -3.95 26.74
C SER A 187 -6.35 -3.62 26.02
N GLN A 188 -6.22 -3.15 24.80
CA GLN A 188 -7.32 -2.95 23.86
C GLN A 188 -7.08 -3.81 22.63
N LEU A 189 -8.07 -4.60 22.27
CA LEU A 189 -8.04 -5.44 21.10
C LEU A 189 -9.10 -4.98 20.12
N ASN A 190 -8.71 -4.87 18.86
CA ASN A 190 -9.60 -4.50 17.78
C ASN A 190 -9.49 -5.54 16.67
N ILE A 191 -10.64 -6.04 16.23
CA ILE A 191 -10.72 -6.90 15.05
C ILE A 191 -11.67 -6.27 14.05
N TYR A 192 -11.34 -6.33 12.76
CA TYR A 192 -12.17 -5.68 11.76
C TYR A 192 -12.11 -6.40 10.41
N VAL A 193 -13.14 -6.17 9.62
CA VAL A 193 -13.20 -6.48 8.21
C VAL A 193 -13.40 -5.18 7.44
N LYS A 194 -12.80 -5.11 6.27
CA LYS A 194 -12.84 -3.92 5.43
C LYS A 194 -13.21 -4.30 4.01
N THR A 195 -14.03 -3.50 3.37
CA THR A 195 -14.33 -3.64 1.95
C THR A 195 -14.39 -2.26 1.32
N GLY A 196 -13.90 -2.13 0.09
CA GLY A 196 -13.90 -0.82 -0.55
C GLY A 196 -13.54 -0.86 -2.01
N ALA A 197 -13.91 0.24 -2.67
CA ALA A 197 -13.58 0.49 -4.06
C ALA A 197 -12.26 1.27 -4.14
N ILE A 198 -11.46 0.94 -5.12
CA ILE A 198 -10.24 1.67 -5.45
C ILE A 198 -10.31 2.13 -6.90
N ARG A 199 -9.67 3.25 -7.18
CA ARG A 199 -9.56 3.77 -8.53
C ARG A 199 -8.20 4.40 -8.74
N GLU A 200 -7.54 4.00 -9.82
CA GLU A 200 -6.32 4.67 -10.30
C GLU A 200 -6.74 5.71 -11.33
N PHE A 201 -6.52 6.99 -11.00
CA PHE A 201 -6.89 8.12 -11.87
C PHE A 201 -5.80 8.48 -12.86
N SER A 202 -4.56 8.12 -12.56
CA SER A 202 -3.39 8.33 -13.37
C SER A 202 -2.81 6.95 -13.70
N GLY A 203 -1.54 6.72 -13.60
CA GLY A 203 -0.95 5.40 -13.79
C GLY A 203 -0.41 5.22 -15.20
N ASP A 204 -0.27 6.31 -15.94
CA ASP A 204 0.39 6.27 -17.25
C ASP A 204 1.89 6.16 -17.05
N THR A 205 2.50 5.26 -17.77
CA THR A 205 3.95 5.12 -17.82
C THR A 205 4.40 4.86 -19.25
N GLU A 206 5.64 5.19 -19.51
CA GLU A 206 6.27 5.02 -20.82
C GLU A 206 7.60 4.33 -20.63
N TYR A 207 7.91 3.36 -21.49
CA TYR A 207 9.20 2.69 -21.45
C TYR A 207 9.83 2.59 -22.82
N LEU A 208 11.16 2.51 -22.83
CA LEU A 208 11.96 2.29 -24.03
C LEU A 208 12.53 0.87 -23.99
N LEU A 209 12.25 0.13 -25.02
CA LEU A 209 12.76 -1.21 -25.24
C LEU A 209 13.61 -1.17 -26.50
N ASN A 210 14.96 -1.18 -26.35
CA ASN A 210 15.91 -1.06 -27.48
C ASN A 210 15.56 0.08 -28.44
N ASN A 211 15.30 1.29 -27.88
CA ASN A 211 14.91 2.51 -28.61
C ASN A 211 13.49 2.48 -29.19
N SER A 212 12.70 1.47 -28.92
CA SER A 212 11.29 1.45 -29.26
C SER A 212 10.47 1.97 -28.08
N ARG A 213 9.63 2.97 -28.34
CA ARG A 213 8.83 3.62 -27.29
C ARG A 213 7.48 2.96 -27.17
N GLU A 214 7.14 2.52 -25.95
CA GLU A 214 5.88 1.89 -25.63
C GLU A 214 5.19 2.65 -24.48
N LYS A 215 3.86 2.75 -24.54
CA LYS A 215 3.06 3.41 -23.50
C LYS A 215 2.11 2.42 -22.85
N TYR A 216 2.01 2.49 -21.53
CA TYR A 216 1.06 1.73 -20.74
C TYR A 216 0.23 2.63 -19.88
N SER A 217 -1.06 2.29 -19.75
CA SER A 217 -1.95 2.92 -18.80
C SER A 217 -2.40 1.88 -17.77
N PHE A 218 -2.19 2.20 -16.48
CA PHE A 218 -2.65 1.40 -15.35
C PHE A 218 -3.90 1.98 -14.71
N LYS A 219 -4.59 2.87 -15.41
CA LYS A 219 -5.88 3.41 -14.96
C LYS A 219 -6.89 2.28 -14.85
N GLY A 220 -7.71 2.35 -13.83
CA GLY A 220 -8.77 1.38 -13.68
C GLY A 220 -9.40 1.41 -12.32
N ASN A 221 -10.35 0.51 -12.15
CA ASN A 221 -11.11 0.34 -10.93
C ASN A 221 -10.80 -1.02 -10.33
N GLY A 222 -10.90 -1.09 -9.02
CA GLY A 222 -10.71 -2.34 -8.32
C GLY A 222 -11.52 -2.39 -7.05
N TRP A 223 -11.47 -3.53 -6.42
CA TRP A 223 -12.13 -3.78 -5.15
C TRP A 223 -11.13 -4.38 -4.17
N ASN A 224 -11.12 -3.85 -2.95
CA ASN A 224 -10.23 -4.31 -1.89
C ASN A 224 -11.05 -4.85 -0.73
N ASN A 225 -10.71 -6.04 -0.27
CA ASN A 225 -11.25 -6.65 0.94
C ASN A 225 -10.10 -6.96 1.88
N GLY A 226 -10.30 -6.67 3.15
CA GLY A 226 -9.27 -6.88 4.14
C GLY A 226 -9.82 -7.34 5.47
N VAL A 227 -8.95 -7.94 6.24
CA VAL A 227 -9.18 -8.28 7.64
C VAL A 227 -7.99 -7.82 8.44
N GLY A 228 -8.23 -7.42 9.66
CA GLY A 228 -7.14 -6.96 10.51
C GLY A 228 -7.43 -7.15 11.97
N VAL A 229 -6.36 -7.11 12.73
CA VAL A 229 -6.38 -7.14 14.19
C VAL A 229 -5.35 -6.14 14.69
N SER A 230 -5.68 -5.40 15.72
CA SER A 230 -4.72 -4.58 16.43
C SER A 230 -4.83 -4.80 17.92
N ALA A 231 -3.69 -4.72 18.59
CA ALA A 231 -3.62 -4.84 20.04
C ALA A 231 -2.79 -3.68 20.57
N GLN A 232 -3.34 -2.96 21.53
CA GLN A 232 -2.66 -1.85 22.20
C GLN A 232 -2.50 -2.16 23.67
N TYR A 233 -1.28 -2.02 24.16
CA TYR A 233 -0.94 -2.25 25.55
C TYR A 233 -0.48 -0.94 26.20
N ASN A 234 -1.05 -0.59 27.35
CA ASN A 234 -0.76 0.63 28.11
C ASN A 234 -0.82 1.93 27.29
N LYS A 235 -1.58 1.95 26.22
CA LYS A 235 -1.69 3.10 25.30
C LYS A 235 -0.35 3.57 24.70
N GLN A 236 0.71 2.78 24.86
CA GLN A 236 2.07 3.14 24.42
C GLN A 236 2.62 2.17 23.37
N HIS A 237 2.13 0.94 23.33
CA HIS A 237 2.62 -0.09 22.42
C HIS A 237 1.45 -0.63 21.62
N THR A 238 1.56 -0.58 20.31
CA THR A 238 0.50 -1.05 19.43
C THR A 238 1.07 -2.01 18.37
N PHE A 239 0.37 -3.12 18.17
CA PHE A 239 0.70 -4.12 17.15
C PHE A 239 -0.47 -4.22 16.19
N TYR A 240 -0.18 -4.22 14.90
CA TYR A 240 -1.16 -4.38 13.85
C TYR A 240 -0.81 -5.58 12.99
N LEU A 241 -1.81 -6.36 12.65
CA LEU A 241 -1.69 -7.43 11.67
C LEU A 241 -2.83 -7.31 10.69
N GLU A 242 -2.52 -7.22 9.42
CA GLU A 242 -3.50 -6.99 8.36
C GLU A 242 -3.27 -7.95 7.20
N ALA A 243 -4.35 -8.40 6.59
CA ALA A 243 -4.33 -9.19 5.37
C ALA A 243 -5.35 -8.62 4.39
N ASP A 244 -4.93 -8.41 3.16
CA ASP A 244 -5.74 -7.78 2.12
C ASP A 244 -5.78 -8.63 0.85
N TYR A 245 -6.92 -8.60 0.20
CA TYR A 245 -7.10 -9.12 -1.15
C TYR A 245 -7.64 -8.01 -2.04
N THR A 246 -6.96 -7.74 -3.12
CA THR A 246 -7.35 -6.70 -4.07
C THR A 246 -7.57 -7.32 -5.44
N GLN A 247 -8.69 -7.01 -6.04
CA GLN A 247 -9.02 -7.43 -7.40
C GLN A 247 -9.27 -6.17 -8.22
N GLY A 248 -8.59 -6.06 -9.35
CA GLY A 248 -8.68 -4.89 -10.19
C GLY A 248 -8.91 -5.25 -11.63
N ASN A 249 -9.64 -4.37 -12.29
CA ASN A 249 -9.85 -4.40 -13.71
C ASN A 249 -9.23 -3.13 -14.28
N LEU A 250 -8.10 -3.30 -14.96
CA LEU A 250 -7.36 -2.19 -15.54
C LEU A 250 -7.78 -2.01 -16.98
N PHE A 251 -8.33 -0.86 -17.28
CA PHE A 251 -8.77 -0.52 -18.62
C PHE A 251 -7.90 0.54 -19.26
#